data_f83fc98ef83bb0e0e2d1b38839cd6079
#
_entry.id   f83fc98ef83bb0e0e2d1b38839cd6079
#
_cell.length_a   1.000
_cell.length_b   1.000
_cell.length_c   1.000
_cell.angle_alpha   90.00
_cell.angle_beta   90.00
_cell.angle_gamma   90.00
#
_symmetry.space_group_name_H-M   'P 1'
#
loop_
_entity.id
_entity.type
_entity.pdbx_description
1 polymer ?
#
loop_
_entity_poly.entity_id
_entity_poly.type
_entity_poly.pdbx_seq_one_letter_code
_entity_poly.pdbx_strand_id
1 'polypeptide(L)'
;MTTPVSLPTPVGSPHFAYRDGVLHAEGVSVALLADKLGTPLYVYSRAALHAAYDAYRRGIGSRDVLVCYGMKANSNLAVLREFARMGAGFDIVSAGELQRVLAVGGDPAKVVFSGVGKQAAEMRLALEAGVKCFNVESVPELHRLSEVAHAMGKRARVSLRVNPDVDPKTHPYISTGLKENKFGIAIDDAPAAYRTAAALPGIEIVGVDCHIGSQITETAPFLDALDKLLDLLDKLAADGIQVEHLDLGGGLGIRYADETALAPADLLSRVFERIDARGYGSRQIVLEPGRSLVGNAGLLVTRVEYLKPTEAKNFLIVDAAMNDLIRPTLYEAYHGVLAVAPRAGEAAGRYDVVGPVCESGDWLAKDRDLAVREGDYLAVESAGAYGMVMASNYNTRPRAAEVMVDGDHYHVVRARETVAQLLALESTLG
;
A
#
# COMPACT_ATOMS: atom_id res chain seq x y z
N MET A 1 42.94 -1.98 -18.57
CA MET A 1 42.32 -1.56 -17.27
C MET A 1 40.85 -1.56 -17.52
N THR A 2 40.13 -2.57 -17.00
CA THR A 2 38.67 -2.64 -17.06
C THR A 2 38.12 -1.57 -16.13
N THR A 3 37.36 -0.65 -16.68
CA THR A 3 36.62 0.34 -15.88
C THR A 3 35.79 -0.44 -14.85
N PRO A 4 35.86 -0.10 -13.54
CA PRO A 4 35.04 -0.77 -12.57
C PRO A 4 33.56 -0.53 -12.94
N VAL A 5 32.79 -1.60 -13.14
CA VAL A 5 31.34 -1.51 -13.35
C VAL A 5 30.78 -0.88 -12.07
N SER A 6 30.28 0.34 -12.17
CA SER A 6 29.62 0.98 -11.05
C SER A 6 28.36 0.18 -10.75
N LEU A 7 28.25 -0.34 -9.51
CA LEU A 7 27.04 -1.03 -9.07
C LEU A 7 25.86 -0.06 -9.06
N PRO A 8 24.67 -0.50 -9.47
CA PRO A 8 23.50 0.35 -9.44
C PRO A 8 23.14 0.70 -7.98
N THR A 9 22.60 1.90 -7.76
CA THR A 9 22.07 2.29 -6.45
C THR A 9 20.63 1.79 -6.34
N PRO A 10 20.33 0.86 -5.43
CA PRO A 10 18.98 0.38 -5.23
C PRO A 10 17.98 1.50 -4.90
N VAL A 11 16.74 1.38 -5.35
CA VAL A 11 15.68 2.37 -5.09
C VAL A 11 15.43 2.54 -3.59
N GLY A 12 15.52 1.45 -2.82
CA GLY A 12 15.36 1.45 -1.36
C GLY A 12 16.63 1.84 -0.56
N SER A 13 17.65 2.45 -1.22
CA SER A 13 18.85 2.95 -0.53
C SER A 13 18.49 4.03 0.51
N PRO A 14 19.20 4.07 1.67
CA PRO A 14 20.38 3.28 2.04
C PRO A 14 20.08 1.91 2.67
N HIS A 15 18.82 1.54 2.87
CA HIS A 15 18.42 0.32 3.58
C HIS A 15 18.66 -0.95 2.75
N PHE A 16 18.68 -0.81 1.43
CA PHE A 16 19.18 -1.82 0.50
C PHE A 16 20.41 -1.27 -0.19
N ALA A 17 21.53 -1.96 -0.09
CA ALA A 17 22.79 -1.49 -0.63
C ALA A 17 23.73 -2.68 -0.98
N TYR A 18 24.62 -2.47 -1.93
CA TYR A 18 25.69 -3.42 -2.20
C TYR A 18 26.83 -3.24 -1.18
N ARG A 19 27.27 -4.36 -0.58
CA ARG A 19 28.47 -4.46 0.25
C ARG A 19 29.31 -5.61 -0.29
N ASP A 20 30.57 -5.35 -0.55
CA ASP A 20 31.51 -6.34 -1.13
C ASP A 20 30.96 -7.06 -2.38
N GLY A 21 30.21 -6.31 -3.21
CA GLY A 21 29.63 -6.84 -4.45
C GLY A 21 28.34 -7.65 -4.26
N VAL A 22 27.79 -7.76 -3.06
CA VAL A 22 26.53 -8.49 -2.77
C VAL A 22 25.49 -7.52 -2.25
N LEU A 23 24.24 -7.66 -2.71
CA LEU A 23 23.10 -6.89 -2.23
C LEU A 23 22.77 -7.30 -0.78
N HIS A 24 22.63 -6.32 0.08
CA HIS A 24 22.22 -6.45 1.48
C HIS A 24 20.91 -5.73 1.72
N ALA A 25 20.10 -6.30 2.58
CA ALA A 25 19.03 -5.59 3.28
C ALA A 25 19.58 -5.25 4.68
N GLU A 26 19.73 -3.96 4.97
CA GLU A 26 20.40 -3.46 6.17
C GLU A 26 21.79 -4.11 6.36
N GLY A 27 21.97 -4.95 7.37
CA GLY A 27 23.23 -5.68 7.63
C GLY A 27 23.25 -7.10 7.07
N VAL A 28 22.14 -7.63 6.54
CA VAL A 28 21.99 -9.04 6.15
C VAL A 28 22.11 -9.22 4.63
N SER A 29 22.96 -10.15 4.20
CA SER A 29 23.10 -10.51 2.77
C SER A 29 21.80 -11.13 2.23
N VAL A 30 21.30 -10.58 1.12
CA VAL A 30 20.12 -11.12 0.42
C VAL A 30 20.39 -12.51 -0.16
N ALA A 31 21.62 -12.78 -0.62
CA ALA A 31 22.01 -14.11 -1.07
C ALA A 31 21.93 -15.14 0.06
N LEU A 32 22.44 -14.80 1.26
CA LEU A 32 22.33 -15.67 2.44
C LEU A 32 20.88 -16.00 2.81
N LEU A 33 19.97 -15.01 2.70
CA LEU A 33 18.54 -15.24 2.95
C LEU A 33 17.95 -16.20 1.93
N ALA A 34 18.26 -16.02 0.64
CA ALA A 34 17.79 -16.87 -0.44
C ALA A 34 18.33 -18.32 -0.28
N ASP A 35 19.61 -18.49 0.06
CA ASP A 35 20.22 -19.82 0.29
C ASP A 35 19.56 -20.56 1.46
N LYS A 36 19.23 -19.85 2.54
CA LYS A 36 18.68 -20.48 3.74
C LYS A 36 17.18 -20.75 3.66
N LEU A 37 16.41 -19.89 2.99
CA LEU A 37 14.95 -19.89 3.04
C LEU A 37 14.31 -20.28 1.70
N GLY A 38 15.14 -20.38 0.64
CA GLY A 38 14.68 -20.61 -0.73
C GLY A 38 13.99 -19.38 -1.34
N THR A 39 13.76 -19.47 -2.63
CA THR A 39 13.04 -18.47 -3.44
C THR A 39 11.73 -19.07 -3.99
N PRO A 40 10.76 -18.26 -4.45
CA PRO A 40 10.66 -16.81 -4.27
C PRO A 40 10.59 -16.42 -2.79
N LEU A 41 11.13 -15.21 -2.44
CA LEU A 41 11.22 -14.74 -1.06
C LEU A 41 10.96 -13.23 -1.00
N TYR A 42 10.03 -12.78 -0.17
CA TYR A 42 9.90 -11.36 0.16
C TYR A 42 10.84 -10.96 1.30
N VAL A 43 11.57 -9.88 1.10
CA VAL A 43 12.52 -9.34 2.10
C VAL A 43 12.15 -7.89 2.39
N TYR A 44 11.82 -7.60 3.65
CA TYR A 44 11.49 -6.25 4.12
C TYR A 44 12.60 -5.72 5.02
N SER A 45 12.86 -4.40 4.92
CA SER A 45 13.73 -3.67 5.85
C SER A 45 12.87 -2.96 6.90
N ARG A 46 13.09 -3.27 8.18
CA ARG A 46 12.47 -2.59 9.31
C ARG A 46 12.85 -1.13 9.37
N ALA A 47 14.15 -0.83 9.17
CA ALA A 47 14.66 0.54 9.17
C ALA A 47 14.05 1.38 8.04
N ALA A 48 13.79 0.79 6.86
CA ALA A 48 13.10 1.48 5.77
C ALA A 48 11.65 1.83 6.12
N LEU A 49 10.91 0.92 6.78
CA LEU A 49 9.56 1.20 7.28
C LEU A 49 9.54 2.37 8.25
N HIS A 50 10.48 2.37 9.22
CA HIS A 50 10.62 3.44 10.19
C HIS A 50 10.97 4.77 9.53
N ALA A 51 11.94 4.77 8.61
CA ALA A 51 12.37 5.98 7.90
C ALA A 51 11.22 6.61 7.08
N ALA A 52 10.40 5.77 6.43
CA ALA A 52 9.24 6.21 5.67
C ALA A 52 8.17 6.85 6.58
N TYR A 53 7.86 6.24 7.72
CA TYR A 53 6.92 6.81 8.69
C TYR A 53 7.44 8.10 9.33
N ASP A 54 8.73 8.14 9.68
CA ASP A 54 9.37 9.34 10.24
C ASP A 54 9.43 10.49 9.23
N ALA A 55 9.43 10.22 7.91
CA ALA A 55 9.32 11.27 6.92
C ALA A 55 7.96 12.01 7.01
N TYR A 56 6.87 11.29 7.26
CA TYR A 56 5.57 11.90 7.56
C TYR A 56 5.61 12.66 8.88
N ARG A 57 6.14 12.08 9.95
CA ARG A 57 6.23 12.74 11.27
C ARG A 57 7.00 14.06 11.21
N ARG A 58 8.10 14.11 10.45
CA ARG A 58 8.86 15.36 10.24
C ARG A 58 8.03 16.41 9.50
N GLY A 59 7.27 16.02 8.46
CA GLY A 59 6.39 16.95 7.76
C GLY A 59 5.21 17.45 8.60
N ILE A 60 4.69 16.61 9.49
CA ILE A 60 3.57 16.93 10.39
C ILE A 60 4.00 17.95 11.47
N GLY A 61 5.21 17.82 12.03
CA GLY A 61 5.67 18.67 13.11
C GLY A 61 4.82 18.53 14.37
N SER A 62 4.28 19.65 14.87
CA SER A 62 3.45 19.69 16.08
C SER A 62 1.94 19.70 15.82
N ARG A 63 1.50 19.54 14.57
CA ARG A 63 0.07 19.55 14.22
C ARG A 63 -0.63 18.29 14.68
N ASP A 64 -1.93 18.41 14.95
CA ASP A 64 -2.80 17.26 15.24
C ASP A 64 -3.13 16.52 13.94
N VAL A 65 -2.27 15.55 13.60
CA VAL A 65 -2.42 14.70 12.42
C VAL A 65 -2.32 13.25 12.83
N LEU A 66 -3.31 12.46 12.45
CA LEU A 66 -3.31 11.01 12.60
C LEU A 66 -2.90 10.37 11.26
N VAL A 67 -1.81 9.62 11.26
CA VAL A 67 -1.40 8.80 10.12
C VAL A 67 -2.02 7.41 10.29
N CYS A 68 -3.01 7.09 9.48
CA CYS A 68 -3.64 5.78 9.39
C CYS A 68 -2.97 4.97 8.27
N TYR A 69 -2.19 3.96 8.62
CA TYR A 69 -1.54 3.13 7.61
C TYR A 69 -2.57 2.38 6.77
N GLY A 70 -2.58 2.62 5.46
CA GLY A 70 -3.41 1.89 4.50
C GLY A 70 -2.92 0.46 4.34
N MET A 71 -3.40 -0.45 5.21
CA MET A 71 -2.84 -1.79 5.34
C MET A 71 -3.12 -2.71 4.16
N LYS A 72 -4.02 -2.33 3.26
CA LYS A 72 -4.19 -2.96 1.94
C LYS A 72 -2.90 -3.01 1.12
N ALA A 73 -1.92 -2.14 1.42
CA ALA A 73 -0.62 -2.15 0.76
C ALA A 73 0.27 -3.33 1.20
N ASN A 74 0.27 -3.65 2.49
CA ASN A 74 0.93 -4.82 3.07
C ASN A 74 0.34 -5.12 4.44
N SER A 75 -0.36 -6.22 4.58
CA SER A 75 -1.06 -6.61 5.81
C SER A 75 -0.32 -7.65 6.66
N ASN A 76 0.98 -7.86 6.44
CA ASN A 76 1.79 -8.75 7.28
C ASN A 76 1.78 -8.28 8.73
N LEU A 77 1.54 -9.19 9.69
CA LEU A 77 1.41 -8.85 11.11
C LEU A 77 2.66 -8.15 11.69
N ALA A 78 3.86 -8.50 11.22
CA ALA A 78 5.06 -7.83 11.67
C ALA A 78 5.13 -6.37 11.18
N VAL A 79 4.75 -6.12 9.93
CA VAL A 79 4.64 -4.75 9.38
C VAL A 79 3.62 -3.93 10.17
N LEU A 80 2.43 -4.50 10.40
CA LEU A 80 1.38 -3.83 11.21
C LEU A 80 1.85 -3.55 12.63
N ARG A 81 2.56 -4.50 13.26
CA ARG A 81 3.10 -4.35 14.61
C ARG A 81 4.08 -3.19 14.72
N GLU A 82 4.95 -2.99 13.71
CA GLU A 82 5.88 -1.86 13.70
C GLU A 82 5.12 -0.53 13.61
N PHE A 83 4.13 -0.39 12.73
CA PHE A 83 3.33 0.83 12.66
C PHE A 83 2.51 1.07 13.94
N ALA A 84 1.92 0.03 14.54
CA ALA A 84 1.24 0.15 15.83
C ALA A 84 2.18 0.68 16.93
N ARG A 85 3.41 0.15 17.01
CA ARG A 85 4.44 0.60 17.97
C ARG A 85 4.86 2.06 17.75
N MET A 86 4.86 2.53 16.51
CA MET A 86 5.15 3.92 16.18
C MET A 86 3.95 4.86 16.43
N GLY A 87 2.81 4.33 16.87
CA GLY A 87 1.62 5.11 17.23
C GLY A 87 0.68 5.41 16.06
N ALA A 88 0.89 4.77 14.91
CA ALA A 88 0.02 4.90 13.75
C ALA A 88 -1.41 4.40 14.05
N GLY A 89 -2.39 4.99 13.37
CA GLY A 89 -3.69 4.39 13.11
C GLY A 89 -3.64 3.44 11.90
N PHE A 90 -4.82 2.96 11.50
CA PHE A 90 -4.95 2.06 10.34
C PHE A 90 -6.16 2.43 9.50
N ASP A 91 -5.99 2.46 8.17
CA ASP A 91 -7.09 2.44 7.21
C ASP A 91 -7.34 0.98 6.81
N ILE A 92 -8.58 0.52 7.09
CA ILE A 92 -9.03 -0.85 6.81
C ILE A 92 -10.20 -0.86 5.84
N VAL A 93 -10.37 -1.98 5.13
CA VAL A 93 -11.47 -2.17 4.18
C VAL A 93 -12.28 -3.45 4.41
N SER A 94 -12.01 -4.19 5.49
CA SER A 94 -12.73 -5.43 5.86
C SER A 94 -12.62 -5.76 7.35
N ALA A 95 -13.52 -6.61 7.83
CA ALA A 95 -13.43 -7.18 9.17
C ALA A 95 -12.15 -8.00 9.38
N GLY A 96 -11.66 -8.69 8.34
CA GLY A 96 -10.40 -9.43 8.42
C GLY A 96 -9.20 -8.53 8.67
N GLU A 97 -9.17 -7.34 8.07
CA GLU A 97 -8.15 -6.34 8.34
C GLU A 97 -8.26 -5.78 9.77
N LEU A 98 -9.49 -5.52 10.27
CA LEU A 98 -9.69 -5.12 11.66
C LEU A 98 -9.12 -6.16 12.64
N GLN A 99 -9.41 -7.45 12.40
CA GLN A 99 -8.88 -8.53 13.22
C GLN A 99 -7.35 -8.58 13.22
N ARG A 100 -6.69 -8.30 12.09
CA ARG A 100 -5.22 -8.18 12.03
C ARG A 100 -4.71 -7.01 12.89
N VAL A 101 -5.38 -5.85 12.84
CA VAL A 101 -5.01 -4.69 13.68
C VAL A 101 -5.11 -5.06 15.16
N LEU A 102 -6.21 -5.69 15.58
CA LEU A 102 -6.41 -6.12 16.96
C LEU A 102 -5.37 -7.18 17.39
N ALA A 103 -5.04 -8.13 16.51
CA ALA A 103 -4.05 -9.17 16.77
C ALA A 103 -2.65 -8.63 17.05
N VAL A 104 -2.29 -7.48 16.49
CA VAL A 104 -0.99 -6.83 16.74
C VAL A 104 -1.03 -5.81 17.89
N GLY A 105 -2.18 -5.65 18.57
CA GLY A 105 -2.38 -4.67 19.63
C GLY A 105 -2.45 -3.24 19.10
N GLY A 106 -2.93 -3.04 17.87
CA GLY A 106 -3.27 -1.72 17.34
C GLY A 106 -4.47 -1.12 18.07
N ASP A 107 -4.50 0.20 18.19
CA ASP A 107 -5.57 0.92 18.88
C ASP A 107 -6.79 1.09 17.96
N PRO A 108 -7.93 0.45 18.24
CA PRO A 108 -9.13 0.59 17.40
C PRO A 108 -9.65 2.03 17.36
N ALA A 109 -9.44 2.84 18.40
CA ALA A 109 -9.82 4.25 18.39
C ALA A 109 -9.04 5.11 17.37
N LYS A 110 -8.03 4.53 16.72
CA LYS A 110 -7.25 5.12 15.61
C LYS A 110 -7.50 4.43 14.28
N VAL A 111 -8.53 3.60 14.18
CA VAL A 111 -8.89 2.89 12.94
C VAL A 111 -9.96 3.65 12.19
N VAL A 112 -9.75 3.90 10.90
CA VAL A 112 -10.77 4.36 9.95
C VAL A 112 -11.21 3.18 9.09
N PHE A 113 -12.53 3.01 8.88
CA PHE A 113 -13.08 1.89 8.12
C PHE A 113 -13.64 2.39 6.79
N SER A 114 -12.85 2.22 5.74
CA SER A 114 -13.14 2.61 4.35
C SER A 114 -13.75 1.45 3.54
N GLY A 115 -14.03 1.69 2.25
CA GLY A 115 -14.49 0.67 1.30
C GLY A 115 -15.98 0.65 1.05
N VAL A 116 -16.35 0.33 -0.20
CA VAL A 116 -17.71 0.46 -0.77
C VAL A 116 -18.66 -0.67 -0.40
N GLY A 117 -18.19 -1.75 0.23
CA GLY A 117 -18.96 -2.98 0.40
C GLY A 117 -19.10 -3.45 1.85
N LYS A 118 -19.06 -2.57 2.84
CA LYS A 118 -19.17 -2.94 4.26
C LYS A 118 -20.47 -3.68 4.53
N GLN A 119 -20.37 -4.87 5.10
CA GLN A 119 -21.50 -5.71 5.47
C GLN A 119 -21.97 -5.38 6.89
N ALA A 120 -23.24 -5.66 7.20
CA ALA A 120 -23.80 -5.41 8.53
C ALA A 120 -23.03 -6.13 9.67
N ALA A 121 -22.51 -7.33 9.41
CA ALA A 121 -21.68 -8.06 10.37
C ALA A 121 -20.34 -7.37 10.64
N GLU A 122 -19.71 -6.81 9.60
CA GLU A 122 -18.47 -6.06 9.70
C GLU A 122 -18.68 -4.73 10.44
N MET A 123 -19.80 -4.05 10.17
CA MET A 123 -20.20 -2.83 10.88
C MET A 123 -20.39 -3.10 12.39
N ARG A 124 -21.03 -4.22 12.76
CA ARG A 124 -21.18 -4.63 14.16
C ARG A 124 -19.83 -4.83 14.83
N LEU A 125 -18.96 -5.61 14.21
CA LEU A 125 -17.62 -5.89 14.75
C LEU A 125 -16.83 -4.59 14.97
N ALA A 126 -16.87 -3.67 14.00
CA ALA A 126 -16.18 -2.39 14.09
C ALA A 126 -16.76 -1.47 15.18
N LEU A 127 -18.11 -1.44 15.32
CA LEU A 127 -18.80 -0.72 16.41
C LEU A 127 -18.51 -1.31 17.79
N GLU A 128 -18.37 -2.63 17.89
CA GLU A 128 -17.97 -3.32 19.13
C GLU A 128 -16.54 -2.99 19.50
N ALA A 129 -15.64 -3.02 18.53
CA ALA A 129 -14.23 -2.69 18.70
C ALA A 129 -13.99 -1.20 19.03
N GLY A 130 -14.93 -0.32 18.68
CA GLY A 130 -14.81 1.12 18.93
C GLY A 130 -13.86 1.81 17.95
N VAL A 131 -14.01 1.54 16.65
CA VAL A 131 -13.22 2.22 15.60
C VAL A 131 -13.46 3.74 15.63
N LYS A 132 -12.45 4.51 15.20
CA LYS A 132 -12.49 5.97 15.18
C LYS A 132 -13.68 6.49 14.37
N CYS A 133 -13.83 6.00 13.14
CA CYS A 133 -14.97 6.34 12.28
C CYS A 133 -15.11 5.34 11.10
N PHE A 134 -16.27 5.42 10.46
CA PHE A 134 -16.55 4.79 9.18
C PHE A 134 -16.47 5.85 8.08
N ASN A 135 -15.64 5.63 7.08
CA ASN A 135 -15.63 6.39 5.85
C ASN A 135 -16.74 5.82 4.96
N VAL A 136 -17.91 6.48 4.97
CA VAL A 136 -19.14 6.02 4.30
C VAL A 136 -19.13 6.43 2.85
N GLU A 137 -19.37 5.48 1.97
CA GLU A 137 -19.21 5.63 0.52
C GLU A 137 -20.53 5.89 -0.23
N SER A 138 -21.68 5.70 0.43
CA SER A 138 -23.00 5.89 -0.20
C SER A 138 -24.12 6.11 0.81
N VAL A 139 -25.21 6.73 0.36
CA VAL A 139 -26.41 6.94 1.20
C VAL A 139 -27.08 5.62 1.63
N PRO A 140 -27.19 4.57 0.79
CA PRO A 140 -27.70 3.27 1.27
C PRO A 140 -26.84 2.63 2.36
N GLU A 141 -25.49 2.78 2.28
CA GLU A 141 -24.60 2.33 3.35
C GLU A 141 -24.84 3.10 4.64
N LEU A 142 -25.01 4.43 4.55
CA LEU A 142 -25.29 5.29 5.70
C LEU A 142 -26.56 4.86 6.44
N HIS A 143 -27.65 4.55 5.72
CA HIS A 143 -28.88 4.03 6.31
C HIS A 143 -28.67 2.69 7.02
N ARG A 144 -28.00 1.74 6.36
CA ARG A 144 -27.66 0.43 6.95
C ARG A 144 -26.83 0.58 8.21
N LEU A 145 -25.81 1.45 8.18
CA LEU A 145 -24.97 1.69 9.35
C LEU A 145 -25.75 2.30 10.50
N SER A 146 -26.68 3.23 10.23
CA SER A 146 -27.57 3.80 11.22
C SER A 146 -28.46 2.74 11.87
N GLU A 147 -29.07 1.85 11.07
CA GLU A 147 -29.90 0.75 11.57
C GLU A 147 -29.09 -0.20 12.47
N VAL A 148 -27.90 -0.59 12.03
CA VAL A 148 -27.02 -1.47 12.80
C VAL A 148 -26.60 -0.82 14.11
N ALA A 149 -26.17 0.43 14.08
CA ALA A 149 -25.72 1.16 15.28
C ALA A 149 -26.89 1.35 16.26
N HIS A 150 -28.05 1.78 15.76
CA HIS A 150 -29.26 1.96 16.58
C HIS A 150 -29.72 0.65 17.27
N ALA A 151 -29.71 -0.47 16.52
CA ALA A 151 -30.03 -1.78 17.07
C ALA A 151 -29.07 -2.24 18.17
N MET A 152 -27.82 -1.73 18.16
CA MET A 152 -26.81 -1.98 19.20
C MET A 152 -26.87 -0.97 20.36
N GLY A 153 -27.79 0.01 20.33
CA GLY A 153 -27.80 1.11 21.30
C GLY A 153 -26.56 2.03 21.21
N LYS A 154 -25.95 2.10 20.04
CA LYS A 154 -24.74 2.90 19.76
C LYS A 154 -25.03 3.98 18.73
N ARG A 155 -24.09 4.89 18.57
CA ARG A 155 -23.99 5.81 17.43
C ARG A 155 -22.71 5.52 16.66
N ALA A 156 -22.82 5.40 15.35
CA ALA A 156 -21.69 5.24 14.47
C ALA A 156 -21.09 6.61 14.15
N ARG A 157 -19.82 6.80 14.47
CA ARG A 157 -19.05 7.98 14.06
C ARG A 157 -18.74 7.86 12.57
N VAL A 158 -19.15 8.84 11.78
CA VAL A 158 -19.03 8.77 10.30
C VAL A 158 -18.29 9.98 9.75
N SER A 159 -17.49 9.67 8.74
CA SER A 159 -16.93 10.59 7.77
C SER A 159 -17.51 10.21 6.41
N LEU A 160 -18.13 11.13 5.68
CA LEU A 160 -18.60 10.79 4.33
C LEU A 160 -17.43 10.93 3.36
N ARG A 161 -17.16 9.86 2.61
CA ARG A 161 -16.19 9.92 1.53
C ARG A 161 -16.81 10.61 0.34
N VAL A 162 -16.23 11.73 -0.02
CA VAL A 162 -16.66 12.52 -1.17
C VAL A 162 -15.71 12.35 -2.35
N ASN A 163 -16.27 12.28 -3.53
CA ASN A 163 -15.53 12.22 -4.77
C ASN A 163 -15.47 13.65 -5.36
N PRO A 164 -14.28 14.28 -5.38
CA PRO A 164 -14.15 15.67 -5.79
C PRO A 164 -14.11 15.86 -7.32
N ASP A 165 -14.15 14.78 -8.10
CA ASP A 165 -13.98 14.82 -9.56
C ASP A 165 -12.67 15.51 -9.96
N VAL A 166 -11.56 14.98 -9.47
CA VAL A 166 -10.19 15.42 -9.77
C VAL A 166 -9.45 14.28 -10.45
N ASP A 167 -8.82 14.56 -11.59
CA ASP A 167 -7.97 13.58 -12.29
C ASP A 167 -6.57 13.56 -11.65
N PRO A 168 -6.18 12.43 -11.01
CA PRO A 168 -4.86 12.28 -10.41
C PRO A 168 -3.76 12.01 -11.44
N LYS A 169 -4.08 11.90 -12.74
CA LYS A 169 -3.16 11.59 -13.85
C LYS A 169 -2.38 10.29 -13.62
N THR A 170 -3.03 9.28 -13.08
CA THR A 170 -2.44 7.97 -12.78
C THR A 170 -3.09 6.87 -13.63
N HIS A 171 -2.59 5.62 -13.50
CA HIS A 171 -3.18 4.49 -14.24
C HIS A 171 -4.69 4.37 -13.95
N PRO A 172 -5.57 4.15 -14.96
CA PRO A 172 -7.03 4.16 -14.80
C PRO A 172 -7.55 3.24 -13.68
N TYR A 173 -6.94 2.07 -13.47
CA TYR A 173 -7.37 1.11 -12.43
C TYR A 173 -7.05 1.54 -11.00
N ILE A 174 -6.19 2.55 -10.80
CA ILE A 174 -5.83 3.07 -9.47
C ILE A 174 -6.23 4.55 -9.27
N SER A 175 -6.95 5.14 -10.22
CA SER A 175 -7.65 6.43 -10.09
C SER A 175 -8.99 6.20 -9.40
N THR A 176 -9.30 7.00 -8.37
CA THR A 176 -10.54 6.85 -7.57
C THR A 176 -11.31 8.17 -7.42
N GLY A 177 -10.79 9.27 -7.94
CA GLY A 177 -11.34 10.62 -7.81
C GLY A 177 -12.23 11.10 -8.96
N LEU A 178 -12.52 10.26 -9.97
CA LEU A 178 -13.35 10.64 -11.12
C LEU A 178 -14.82 10.23 -10.94
N LYS A 179 -15.75 10.93 -11.56
CA LYS A 179 -17.21 10.70 -11.47
C LYS A 179 -17.65 9.27 -11.82
N GLU A 180 -16.91 8.62 -12.73
CA GLU A 180 -17.24 7.27 -13.20
C GLU A 180 -16.79 6.16 -12.23
N ASN A 181 -16.06 6.51 -11.19
CA ASN A 181 -15.57 5.55 -10.22
C ASN A 181 -16.64 5.17 -9.21
N LYS A 182 -16.61 3.90 -8.76
CA LYS A 182 -17.54 3.38 -7.75
C LYS A 182 -17.39 3.97 -6.36
N PHE A 183 -16.39 4.84 -6.14
CA PHE A 183 -16.00 5.31 -4.81
C PHE A 183 -16.60 6.67 -4.49
N GLY A 184 -17.07 6.79 -3.23
CA GLY A 184 -17.51 8.04 -2.66
C GLY A 184 -18.83 8.58 -3.20
N ILE A 185 -19.33 9.61 -2.54
CA ILE A 185 -20.50 10.39 -2.91
C ILE A 185 -20.00 11.58 -3.77
N ALA A 186 -20.66 11.87 -4.87
CA ALA A 186 -20.29 13.03 -5.68
C ALA A 186 -20.30 14.30 -4.81
N ILE A 187 -19.31 15.18 -4.99
CA ILE A 187 -19.16 16.37 -4.13
C ILE A 187 -20.37 17.29 -4.16
N ASP A 188 -21.06 17.36 -5.29
CA ASP A 188 -22.28 18.15 -5.45
C ASP A 188 -23.46 17.58 -4.65
N ASP A 189 -23.51 16.24 -4.44
CA ASP A 189 -24.54 15.54 -3.68
C ASP A 189 -24.21 15.46 -2.18
N ALA A 190 -22.96 15.73 -1.81
CA ALA A 190 -22.48 15.60 -0.44
C ALA A 190 -23.28 16.43 0.58
N PRO A 191 -23.66 17.70 0.34
CA PRO A 191 -24.48 18.46 1.31
C PRO A 191 -25.81 17.79 1.61
N ALA A 192 -26.47 17.17 0.62
CA ALA A 192 -27.72 16.44 0.83
C ALA A 192 -27.50 15.17 1.64
N ALA A 193 -26.41 14.43 1.37
CA ALA A 193 -26.04 13.25 2.13
C ALA A 193 -25.71 13.57 3.60
N TYR A 194 -25.03 14.70 3.87
CA TYR A 194 -24.76 15.17 5.23
C TYR A 194 -26.04 15.58 5.98
N ARG A 195 -27.01 16.23 5.31
CA ARG A 195 -28.32 16.49 5.93
C ARG A 195 -29.06 15.19 6.25
N THR A 196 -28.97 14.18 5.39
CA THR A 196 -29.52 12.84 5.67
C THR A 196 -28.83 12.24 6.88
N ALA A 197 -27.51 12.28 6.96
CA ALA A 197 -26.75 11.77 8.10
C ALA A 197 -27.15 12.45 9.42
N ALA A 198 -27.33 13.77 9.40
CA ALA A 198 -27.74 14.54 10.58
C ALA A 198 -29.13 14.16 11.11
N ALA A 199 -30.02 13.64 10.24
CA ALA A 199 -31.36 13.21 10.62
C ALA A 199 -31.43 11.75 11.12
N LEU A 200 -30.37 10.94 10.93
CA LEU A 200 -30.35 9.53 11.29
C LEU A 200 -29.96 9.31 12.77
N PRO A 201 -30.79 8.58 13.56
CA PRO A 201 -30.59 8.46 15.00
C PRO A 201 -29.34 7.68 15.41
N GLY A 202 -28.87 6.76 14.53
CA GLY A 202 -27.70 5.92 14.78
C GLY A 202 -26.37 6.54 14.30
N ILE A 203 -26.38 7.81 13.84
CA ILE A 203 -25.21 8.44 13.20
C ILE A 203 -24.70 9.62 14.03
N GLU A 204 -23.39 9.77 14.05
CA GLU A 204 -22.66 10.94 14.55
C GLU A 204 -21.68 11.39 13.47
N ILE A 205 -21.90 12.57 12.91
CA ILE A 205 -21.01 13.14 11.89
C ILE A 205 -19.74 13.65 12.59
N VAL A 206 -18.57 13.17 12.14
CA VAL A 206 -17.29 13.57 12.75
C VAL A 206 -16.25 14.02 11.71
N GLY A 207 -16.44 13.73 10.44
CA GLY A 207 -15.42 14.07 9.43
C GLY A 207 -15.93 14.17 8.01
N VAL A 208 -15.00 14.56 7.15
CA VAL A 208 -15.09 14.46 5.68
C VAL A 208 -13.88 13.67 5.21
N ASP A 209 -14.08 12.71 4.32
CA ASP A 209 -13.02 11.91 3.70
C ASP A 209 -12.93 12.14 2.19
N CYS A 210 -11.72 12.07 1.67
CA CYS A 210 -11.46 12.11 0.24
C CYS A 210 -10.21 11.32 -0.11
N HIS A 211 -10.31 10.44 -1.10
CA HIS A 211 -9.16 9.74 -1.64
C HIS A 211 -9.23 9.73 -3.18
N ILE A 212 -8.27 10.38 -3.84
CA ILE A 212 -8.34 10.65 -5.29
C ILE A 212 -7.61 9.61 -6.16
N GLY A 213 -6.72 8.81 -5.58
CA GLY A 213 -5.98 7.81 -6.35
C GLY A 213 -4.70 7.32 -5.68
N SER A 214 -3.87 6.66 -6.45
CA SER A 214 -2.61 6.05 -5.98
C SER A 214 -1.47 6.34 -6.96
N GLN A 215 -0.24 6.36 -6.48
CA GLN A 215 0.98 6.69 -7.25
C GLN A 215 0.92 8.12 -7.83
N ILE A 216 0.50 9.09 -7.03
CA ILE A 216 0.45 10.51 -7.41
C ILE A 216 1.80 11.14 -7.08
N THR A 217 2.46 11.69 -8.08
CA THR A 217 3.81 12.27 -7.96
C THR A 217 3.80 13.81 -8.05
N GLU A 218 2.64 14.41 -8.32
CA GLU A 218 2.46 15.86 -8.40
C GLU A 218 1.63 16.38 -7.23
N THR A 219 1.92 17.60 -6.76
CA THR A 219 1.19 18.22 -5.65
C THR A 219 -0.19 18.76 -6.07
N ALA A 220 -0.33 19.23 -7.32
CA ALA A 220 -1.53 19.92 -7.78
C ALA A 220 -2.83 19.12 -7.58
N PRO A 221 -2.94 17.81 -7.94
CA PRO A 221 -4.18 17.06 -7.72
C PRO A 221 -4.62 16.99 -6.25
N PHE A 222 -3.67 16.93 -5.31
CA PHE A 222 -3.97 16.96 -3.88
C PHE A 222 -4.54 18.31 -3.44
N LEU A 223 -3.98 19.41 -3.91
CA LEU A 223 -4.45 20.77 -3.57
C LEU A 223 -5.80 21.07 -4.22
N ASP A 224 -6.01 20.64 -5.46
CA ASP A 224 -7.30 20.80 -6.15
C ASP A 224 -8.43 20.04 -5.43
N ALA A 225 -8.16 18.84 -4.97
CA ALA A 225 -9.10 18.08 -4.17
C ALA A 225 -9.35 18.75 -2.81
N LEU A 226 -8.29 19.21 -2.15
CA LEU A 226 -8.39 19.92 -0.87
C LEU A 226 -9.25 21.18 -0.98
N ASP A 227 -9.07 22.00 -2.01
CA ASP A 227 -9.88 23.21 -2.21
C ASP A 227 -11.36 22.89 -2.32
N LYS A 228 -11.73 21.85 -3.05
CA LYS A 228 -13.12 21.37 -3.14
C LYS A 228 -13.67 20.87 -1.81
N LEU A 229 -12.83 20.20 -0.99
CA LEU A 229 -13.21 19.80 0.37
C LEU A 229 -13.44 21.01 1.27
N LEU A 230 -12.58 22.03 1.22
CA LEU A 230 -12.71 23.25 2.00
C LEU A 230 -13.98 24.03 1.61
N ASP A 231 -14.31 24.06 0.32
CA ASP A 231 -15.58 24.64 -0.16
C ASP A 231 -16.81 23.86 0.34
N LEU A 232 -16.69 22.54 0.43
CA LEU A 232 -17.74 21.71 1.04
C LEU A 232 -17.89 22.02 2.52
N LEU A 233 -16.80 22.18 3.27
CA LEU A 233 -16.85 22.53 4.69
C LEU A 233 -17.56 23.87 4.94
N ASP A 234 -17.33 24.89 4.10
CA ASP A 234 -18.03 26.17 4.21
C ASP A 234 -19.56 25.99 4.04
N LYS A 235 -19.97 25.13 3.09
CA LYS A 235 -21.40 24.81 2.89
C LYS A 235 -21.98 24.05 4.08
N LEU A 236 -21.27 23.06 4.62
CA LEU A 236 -21.68 22.29 5.80
C LEU A 236 -21.80 23.19 7.05
N ALA A 237 -20.84 24.11 7.23
CA ALA A 237 -20.89 25.06 8.33
C ALA A 237 -22.10 26.01 8.22
N ALA A 238 -22.47 26.43 7.02
CA ALA A 238 -23.69 27.22 6.78
C ALA A 238 -24.98 26.44 7.10
N ASP A 239 -24.97 25.12 6.90
CA ASP A 239 -26.07 24.20 7.29
C ASP A 239 -26.02 23.83 8.80
N GLY A 240 -25.09 24.39 9.59
CA GLY A 240 -24.91 24.09 11.01
C GLY A 240 -24.22 22.76 11.31
N ILE A 241 -23.65 22.10 10.30
CA ILE A 241 -22.94 20.83 10.42
C ILE A 241 -21.44 21.11 10.64
N GLN A 242 -20.92 20.65 11.78
CA GLN A 242 -19.51 20.78 12.12
C GLN A 242 -18.82 19.42 12.06
N VAL A 243 -17.57 19.39 11.58
CA VAL A 243 -16.73 18.19 11.55
C VAL A 243 -15.52 18.36 12.46
N GLU A 244 -15.05 17.27 13.05
CA GLU A 244 -13.89 17.24 13.93
C GLU A 244 -12.60 17.08 13.14
N HIS A 245 -12.64 16.32 12.04
CA HIS A 245 -11.45 16.01 11.24
C HIS A 245 -11.68 16.08 9.72
N LEU A 246 -10.57 16.27 9.02
CA LEU A 246 -10.44 16.17 7.57
C LEU A 246 -9.58 14.97 7.24
N ASP A 247 -10.13 13.97 6.57
CA ASP A 247 -9.37 12.87 6.03
C ASP A 247 -8.99 13.17 4.57
N LEU A 248 -7.71 13.27 4.31
CA LEU A 248 -7.16 13.59 2.99
C LEU A 248 -6.75 12.33 2.22
N GLY A 249 -7.03 11.17 2.79
CA GLY A 249 -6.69 9.89 2.21
C GLY A 249 -5.19 9.65 2.10
N GLY A 250 -4.84 8.80 1.15
CA GLY A 250 -3.45 8.50 0.79
C GLY A 250 -3.12 8.95 -0.64
N GLY A 251 -2.40 8.11 -1.34
CA GLY A 251 -2.14 8.30 -2.77
C GLY A 251 -0.75 8.76 -3.13
N LEU A 252 0.04 9.26 -2.17
CA LEU A 252 1.42 9.68 -2.43
C LEU A 252 2.23 8.56 -3.07
N GLY A 253 2.85 8.86 -4.23
CA GLY A 253 3.65 7.95 -5.02
C GLY A 253 5.04 7.72 -4.45
N ILE A 254 5.70 6.69 -4.99
CA ILE A 254 7.09 6.35 -4.71
C ILE A 254 7.88 6.30 -6.01
N ARG A 255 9.20 6.23 -5.89
CA ARG A 255 10.08 5.94 -7.01
C ARG A 255 10.03 4.45 -7.34
N TYR A 256 9.80 4.12 -8.59
CA TYR A 256 9.94 2.77 -9.15
C TYR A 256 11.09 2.68 -10.15
N ALA A 257 11.30 3.72 -10.95
CA ALA A 257 12.36 3.84 -11.94
C ALA A 257 13.15 5.13 -11.71
N ASP A 258 12.82 6.18 -12.43
CA ASP A 258 13.47 7.49 -12.45
C ASP A 258 12.55 8.64 -12.00
N GLU A 259 11.34 8.29 -11.53
CA GLU A 259 10.42 9.30 -11.03
C GLU A 259 11.02 10.03 -9.82
N THR A 260 10.79 11.34 -9.75
CA THR A 260 11.05 12.12 -8.55
C THR A 260 9.85 12.00 -7.62
N ALA A 261 9.97 11.16 -6.59
CA ALA A 261 8.92 11.04 -5.59
C ALA A 261 8.80 12.34 -4.79
N LEU A 262 7.55 12.79 -4.60
CA LEU A 262 7.25 13.95 -3.77
C LEU A 262 7.50 13.60 -2.29
N ALA A 263 8.30 14.41 -1.60
CA ALA A 263 8.51 14.19 -0.17
C ALA A 263 7.24 14.52 0.63
N PRO A 264 6.89 13.71 1.66
CA PRO A 264 5.73 14.00 2.50
C PRO A 264 5.73 15.42 3.09
N ALA A 265 6.88 15.92 3.51
CA ALA A 265 7.01 17.26 4.10
C ALA A 265 6.66 18.38 3.11
N ASP A 266 7.04 18.23 1.83
CA ASP A 266 6.77 19.25 0.80
C ASP A 266 5.27 19.30 0.47
N LEU A 267 4.60 18.14 0.39
CA LEU A 267 3.16 18.07 0.23
C LEU A 267 2.43 18.67 1.44
N LEU A 268 2.80 18.23 2.63
CA LEU A 268 2.11 18.63 3.87
C LEU A 268 2.26 20.11 4.17
N SER A 269 3.40 20.73 3.88
CA SER A 269 3.58 22.17 4.01
C SER A 269 2.51 22.93 3.23
N ARG A 270 2.31 22.60 1.95
CA ARG A 270 1.32 23.25 1.08
C ARG A 270 -0.11 22.96 1.50
N VAL A 271 -0.39 21.73 1.93
CA VAL A 271 -1.69 21.33 2.45
C VAL A 271 -2.04 22.16 3.69
N PHE A 272 -1.12 22.28 4.63
CA PHE A 272 -1.34 23.03 5.87
C PHE A 272 -1.52 24.53 5.63
N GLU A 273 -0.71 25.13 4.75
CA GLU A 273 -0.89 26.53 4.34
C GLU A 273 -2.31 26.79 3.81
N ARG A 274 -2.84 25.86 2.98
CA ARG A 274 -4.17 26.00 2.39
C ARG A 274 -5.28 25.87 3.44
N ILE A 275 -5.15 24.91 4.35
CA ILE A 275 -6.10 24.67 5.45
C ILE A 275 -6.13 25.89 6.42
N ASP A 276 -4.96 26.42 6.77
CA ASP A 276 -4.83 27.57 7.66
C ASP A 276 -5.44 28.84 7.04
N ALA A 277 -5.17 29.08 5.75
CA ALA A 277 -5.71 30.24 5.02
C ALA A 277 -7.25 30.25 4.98
N ARG A 278 -7.89 29.05 5.08
CA ARG A 278 -9.35 28.89 5.11
C ARG A 278 -9.93 28.82 6.52
N GLY A 279 -9.11 28.95 7.58
CA GLY A 279 -9.54 28.96 8.97
C GLY A 279 -9.82 27.57 9.57
N TYR A 280 -9.43 26.47 8.92
CA TYR A 280 -9.64 25.09 9.39
C TYR A 280 -8.44 24.49 10.10
N GLY A 281 -7.41 25.25 10.40
CA GLY A 281 -6.14 24.80 10.99
C GLY A 281 -6.25 24.12 12.37
N SER A 282 -7.37 24.30 13.08
CA SER A 282 -7.64 23.64 14.38
C SER A 282 -8.27 22.24 14.23
N ARG A 283 -8.65 21.82 13.03
CA ARG A 283 -9.23 20.49 12.81
C ARG A 283 -8.12 19.44 12.79
N GLN A 284 -8.39 18.26 13.35
CA GLN A 284 -7.51 17.13 13.17
C GLN A 284 -7.45 16.75 11.69
N ILE A 285 -6.26 16.39 11.22
CA ILE A 285 -6.08 15.88 9.86
C ILE A 285 -5.81 14.38 9.96
N VAL A 286 -6.47 13.60 9.09
CA VAL A 286 -6.20 12.17 8.91
C VAL A 286 -5.53 11.98 7.57
N LEU A 287 -4.52 11.12 7.52
CA LEU A 287 -3.80 10.73 6.31
C LEU A 287 -3.80 9.20 6.22
N GLU A 288 -3.97 8.64 5.01
CA GLU A 288 -4.05 7.19 4.78
C GLU A 288 -2.93 6.67 3.86
N PRO A 289 -1.63 6.96 4.12
CA PRO A 289 -0.56 6.47 3.28
C PRO A 289 -0.44 4.95 3.40
N GLY A 290 -0.35 4.28 2.24
CA GLY A 290 -0.04 2.86 2.15
C GLY A 290 1.27 2.64 1.40
N ARG A 291 1.23 2.82 0.07
CA ARG A 291 2.37 2.62 -0.81
C ARG A 291 3.64 3.34 -0.35
N SER A 292 3.55 4.61 -0.01
CA SER A 292 4.70 5.44 0.37
C SER A 292 5.36 5.01 1.68
N LEU A 293 4.68 4.22 2.51
CA LEU A 293 5.25 3.70 3.76
C LEU A 293 5.98 2.36 3.57
N VAL A 294 5.57 1.53 2.61
CA VAL A 294 6.09 0.16 2.53
C VAL A 294 6.68 -0.22 1.18
N GLY A 295 6.38 0.51 0.09
CA GLY A 295 6.73 0.11 -1.26
C GLY A 295 8.23 -0.11 -1.45
N ASN A 296 9.04 0.91 -1.16
CA ASN A 296 10.50 0.84 -1.27
C ASN A 296 11.18 0.13 -0.10
N ALA A 297 10.41 -0.31 0.90
CA ALA A 297 10.91 -1.08 2.04
C ALA A 297 10.94 -2.59 1.79
N GLY A 298 10.62 -3.06 0.58
CA GLY A 298 10.58 -4.49 0.28
C GLY A 298 11.09 -4.87 -1.11
N LEU A 299 11.70 -6.04 -1.16
CA LEU A 299 12.17 -6.73 -2.37
C LEU A 299 11.43 -8.05 -2.53
N LEU A 300 11.25 -8.51 -3.79
CA LEU A 300 10.98 -9.91 -4.11
C LEU A 300 12.25 -10.53 -4.67
N VAL A 301 12.80 -11.53 -3.98
CA VAL A 301 14.00 -12.26 -4.40
C VAL A 301 13.57 -13.51 -5.16
N THR A 302 14.21 -13.76 -6.30
CA THR A 302 13.93 -14.87 -7.20
C THR A 302 15.23 -15.48 -7.72
N ARG A 303 15.19 -16.74 -8.13
CA ARG A 303 16.32 -17.46 -8.71
C ARG A 303 16.16 -17.57 -10.21
N VAL A 304 17.27 -17.39 -10.93
CA VAL A 304 17.36 -17.68 -12.36
C VAL A 304 17.40 -19.21 -12.56
N GLU A 305 16.38 -19.73 -13.22
CA GLU A 305 16.31 -21.16 -13.54
C GLU A 305 16.92 -21.45 -14.92
N TYR A 306 16.57 -20.65 -15.94
CA TYR A 306 17.06 -20.86 -17.30
C TYR A 306 17.27 -19.54 -18.04
N LEU A 307 18.32 -19.53 -18.87
CA LEU A 307 18.51 -18.53 -19.93
C LEU A 307 18.02 -19.12 -21.26
N LYS A 308 17.00 -18.50 -21.85
CA LYS A 308 16.41 -18.97 -23.12
C LYS A 308 16.58 -17.90 -24.21
N PRO A 309 17.68 -17.92 -24.95
CA PRO A 309 17.85 -17.06 -26.13
C PRO A 309 16.94 -17.52 -27.27
N THR A 310 16.36 -16.56 -27.98
CA THR A 310 15.61 -16.80 -29.22
C THR A 310 16.04 -15.80 -30.29
N GLU A 311 15.61 -15.99 -31.54
CA GLU A 311 15.91 -15.04 -32.61
C GLU A 311 15.29 -13.65 -32.40
N ALA A 312 14.12 -13.58 -31.73
CA ALA A 312 13.37 -12.33 -31.51
C ALA A 312 13.81 -11.59 -30.24
N LYS A 313 14.04 -12.32 -29.15
CA LYS A 313 14.42 -11.77 -27.82
C LYS A 313 14.99 -12.86 -26.92
N ASN A 314 15.59 -12.45 -25.80
CA ASN A 314 16.04 -13.41 -24.79
C ASN A 314 15.07 -13.42 -23.61
N PHE A 315 14.75 -14.60 -23.12
CA PHE A 315 14.00 -14.79 -21.89
C PHE A 315 14.92 -15.24 -20.76
N LEU A 316 14.71 -14.64 -19.62
CA LEU A 316 15.31 -15.03 -18.35
C LEU A 316 14.20 -15.61 -17.50
N ILE A 317 14.17 -16.95 -17.40
CA ILE A 317 13.13 -17.68 -16.69
C ILE A 317 13.53 -17.78 -15.23
N VAL A 318 12.66 -17.31 -14.34
CA VAL A 318 12.90 -17.31 -12.88
C VAL A 318 11.83 -18.14 -12.18
N ASP A 319 12.06 -18.46 -10.90
CA ASP A 319 11.11 -19.21 -10.07
C ASP A 319 9.98 -18.40 -9.48
N ALA A 320 10.09 -17.06 -9.42
CA ALA A 320 8.96 -16.18 -9.13
C ALA A 320 8.06 -16.00 -10.37
N ALA A 321 6.78 -15.69 -10.15
CA ALA A 321 5.80 -15.56 -11.21
C ALA A 321 4.77 -14.45 -10.92
N MET A 322 3.84 -14.24 -11.87
CA MET A 322 2.71 -13.34 -11.68
C MET A 322 1.87 -13.65 -10.44
N ASN A 323 1.83 -14.91 -9.99
CA ASN A 323 1.15 -15.30 -8.76
C ASN A 323 1.86 -14.78 -7.49
N ASP A 324 3.15 -14.48 -7.55
CA ASP A 324 3.92 -13.88 -6.45
C ASP A 324 3.87 -12.34 -6.51
N LEU A 325 3.96 -11.75 -7.72
CA LEU A 325 3.91 -10.29 -7.95
C LEU A 325 3.08 -9.99 -9.21
N ILE A 326 1.78 -9.77 -9.04
CA ILE A 326 0.84 -9.57 -10.15
C ILE A 326 0.95 -8.20 -10.83
N ARG A 327 1.55 -7.19 -10.18
CA ARG A 327 1.53 -5.81 -10.63
C ARG A 327 2.08 -5.57 -12.03
N PRO A 328 3.20 -6.18 -12.46
CA PRO A 328 3.65 -6.05 -13.85
C PRO A 328 2.60 -6.51 -14.86
N THR A 329 1.98 -7.66 -14.64
CA THR A 329 0.94 -8.21 -15.52
C THR A 329 -0.35 -7.39 -15.48
N LEU A 330 -0.82 -6.99 -14.30
CA LEU A 330 -2.14 -6.36 -14.12
C LEU A 330 -2.17 -4.87 -14.48
N TYR A 331 -1.08 -4.16 -14.20
CA TYR A 331 -0.99 -2.69 -14.34
C TYR A 331 0.12 -2.25 -15.30
N GLU A 332 0.80 -3.18 -15.96
CA GLU A 332 2.04 -2.90 -16.71
C GLU A 332 3.09 -2.15 -15.84
N ALA A 333 3.02 -2.39 -14.52
CA ALA A 333 3.83 -1.66 -13.56
C ALA A 333 5.31 -1.98 -13.71
N TYR A 334 6.12 -0.93 -13.78
CA TYR A 334 7.57 -1.08 -13.76
C TYR A 334 8.05 -1.47 -12.37
N HIS A 335 8.99 -2.42 -12.35
CA HIS A 335 9.84 -2.73 -11.19
C HIS A 335 11.28 -2.82 -11.65
N GLY A 336 12.21 -2.24 -10.89
CA GLY A 336 13.64 -2.45 -11.08
C GLY A 336 13.99 -3.91 -10.80
N VAL A 337 14.98 -4.44 -11.52
CA VAL A 337 15.52 -5.79 -11.29
C VAL A 337 17.02 -5.70 -11.16
N LEU A 338 17.53 -6.13 -10.03
CA LEU A 338 18.96 -6.11 -9.70
C LEU A 338 19.48 -7.54 -9.57
N ALA A 339 20.70 -7.79 -10.06
CA ALA A 339 21.44 -9.00 -9.69
C ALA A 339 21.84 -8.89 -8.22
N VAL A 340 21.57 -9.92 -7.40
CA VAL A 340 21.94 -9.92 -5.98
C VAL A 340 23.46 -9.92 -5.81
N ALA A 341 24.18 -10.61 -6.69
CA ALA A 341 25.63 -10.59 -6.76
C ALA A 341 26.07 -10.35 -8.23
N PRO A 342 26.16 -9.09 -8.66
CA PRO A 342 26.51 -8.75 -10.04
C PRO A 342 27.87 -9.32 -10.47
N ARG A 343 27.95 -9.85 -11.69
CA ARG A 343 29.16 -10.46 -12.23
C ARG A 343 30.04 -9.41 -12.88
N ALA A 344 31.10 -9.03 -12.17
CA ALA A 344 32.07 -8.06 -12.69
C ALA A 344 32.76 -8.57 -13.96
N GLY A 345 32.76 -7.73 -15.01
CA GLY A 345 33.46 -8.01 -16.28
C GLY A 345 32.70 -8.93 -17.24
N GLU A 346 31.52 -9.42 -16.90
CA GLU A 346 30.67 -10.13 -17.84
C GLU A 346 29.79 -9.14 -18.63
N ALA A 347 29.58 -9.46 -19.92
CA ALA A 347 28.69 -8.67 -20.76
C ALA A 347 27.22 -8.87 -20.33
N ALA A 348 26.49 -7.78 -20.20
CA ALA A 348 25.06 -7.85 -19.96
C ALA A 348 24.34 -8.33 -21.23
N GLY A 349 23.40 -9.25 -21.05
CA GLY A 349 22.38 -9.58 -22.04
C GLY A 349 21.10 -8.81 -21.77
N ARG A 350 20.30 -8.55 -22.81
CA ARG A 350 18.98 -7.94 -22.68
C ARG A 350 17.91 -9.01 -22.60
N TYR A 351 17.10 -8.97 -21.54
CA TYR A 351 16.15 -10.02 -21.22
C TYR A 351 14.75 -9.49 -20.85
N ASP A 352 13.72 -10.28 -21.22
CA ASP A 352 12.45 -10.27 -20.52
C ASP A 352 12.52 -11.28 -19.36
N VAL A 353 12.27 -10.81 -18.12
CA VAL A 353 12.26 -11.64 -16.91
C VAL A 353 10.86 -12.22 -16.75
N VAL A 354 10.74 -13.54 -16.90
CA VAL A 354 9.47 -14.25 -16.98
C VAL A 354 9.41 -15.39 -15.96
N GLY A 355 8.19 -15.66 -15.46
CA GLY A 355 7.94 -16.76 -14.54
C GLY A 355 7.56 -18.08 -15.24
N PRO A 356 7.26 -19.13 -14.45
CA PRO A 356 6.89 -20.46 -14.95
C PRO A 356 5.37 -20.65 -15.17
N VAL A 357 4.53 -19.65 -14.95
CA VAL A 357 3.08 -19.76 -15.15
C VAL A 357 2.75 -19.86 -16.64
N CYS A 358 1.78 -20.71 -16.98
CA CYS A 358 1.42 -21.00 -18.38
C CYS A 358 0.57 -19.90 -19.02
N GLU A 359 1.01 -18.65 -18.90
CA GLU A 359 0.40 -17.48 -19.55
C GLU A 359 1.47 -16.56 -20.15
N SER A 360 1.18 -16.01 -21.32
CA SER A 360 2.04 -15.02 -21.97
C SER A 360 2.18 -13.71 -21.15
N GLY A 361 1.25 -13.48 -20.24
CA GLY A 361 1.25 -12.38 -19.29
C GLY A 361 2.18 -12.59 -18.08
N ASP A 362 2.76 -13.77 -17.89
CA ASP A 362 3.64 -14.07 -16.76
C ASP A 362 5.03 -13.48 -16.95
N TRP A 363 5.14 -12.19 -16.74
CA TRP A 363 6.41 -11.46 -16.76
C TRP A 363 6.52 -10.55 -15.53
N LEU A 364 7.74 -10.46 -15.00
CA LEU A 364 8.07 -9.58 -13.89
C LEU A 364 8.72 -8.29 -14.38
N ALA A 365 9.46 -8.34 -15.49
CA ALA A 365 10.07 -7.18 -16.10
C ALA A 365 10.37 -7.44 -17.58
N LYS A 366 10.38 -6.40 -18.39
CA LYS A 366 10.73 -6.45 -19.81
C LYS A 366 11.94 -5.58 -20.09
N ASP A 367 12.77 -6.02 -21.06
CA ASP A 367 13.90 -5.23 -21.55
C ASP A 367 14.91 -4.85 -20.45
N ARG A 368 15.40 -5.82 -19.65
CA ARG A 368 16.42 -5.60 -18.62
C ARG A 368 17.80 -6.02 -19.08
N ASP A 369 18.77 -5.14 -18.89
CA ASP A 369 20.18 -5.42 -19.17
C ASP A 369 20.80 -6.04 -17.92
N LEU A 370 21.09 -7.35 -17.95
CA LEU A 370 21.57 -8.14 -16.81
C LEU A 370 22.75 -9.02 -17.22
N ALA A 371 23.80 -9.04 -16.39
CA ALA A 371 24.91 -9.97 -16.47
C ALA A 371 24.70 -11.08 -15.45
N VAL A 372 24.04 -12.17 -15.86
CA VAL A 372 23.60 -13.26 -14.98
C VAL A 372 23.74 -14.62 -15.63
N ARG A 373 23.75 -15.68 -14.79
CA ARG A 373 23.75 -17.09 -15.19
C ARG A 373 22.64 -17.84 -14.46
N GLU A 374 22.37 -19.06 -14.92
CA GLU A 374 21.51 -20.00 -14.22
C GLU A 374 22.02 -20.22 -12.80
N GLY A 375 21.09 -20.21 -11.84
CA GLY A 375 21.38 -20.30 -10.41
C GLY A 375 21.62 -18.96 -9.70
N ASP A 376 21.82 -17.85 -10.43
CA ASP A 376 21.97 -16.54 -9.81
C ASP A 376 20.65 -16.04 -9.20
N TYR A 377 20.75 -15.18 -8.17
CA TYR A 377 19.59 -14.54 -7.57
C TYR A 377 19.40 -13.12 -8.13
N LEU A 378 18.12 -12.80 -8.32
CA LEU A 378 17.67 -11.45 -8.67
C LEU A 378 16.82 -10.89 -7.55
N ALA A 379 16.83 -9.56 -7.40
CA ALA A 379 15.94 -8.81 -6.53
C ALA A 379 15.06 -7.89 -7.37
N VAL A 380 13.75 -8.10 -7.29
CA VAL A 380 12.74 -7.20 -7.87
C VAL A 380 12.45 -6.12 -6.85
N GLU A 381 12.74 -4.86 -7.19
CA GLU A 381 12.68 -3.72 -6.30
C GLU A 381 11.23 -3.22 -6.06
N SER A 382 11.06 -2.44 -4.99
CA SER A 382 9.79 -1.76 -4.67
C SER A 382 8.60 -2.72 -4.56
N ALA A 383 8.85 -3.95 -4.11
CA ALA A 383 7.85 -5.00 -3.96
C ALA A 383 7.15 -5.02 -2.59
N GLY A 384 7.45 -4.06 -1.71
CA GLY A 384 6.88 -4.01 -0.36
C GLY A 384 5.40 -3.64 -0.31
N ALA A 385 4.87 -2.97 -1.35
CA ALA A 385 3.45 -2.61 -1.45
C ALA A 385 2.77 -3.37 -2.59
N TYR A 386 1.57 -3.90 -2.31
CA TYR A 386 0.73 -4.61 -3.29
C TYR A 386 1.45 -5.78 -3.99
N GLY A 387 2.45 -6.35 -3.31
CA GLY A 387 3.12 -7.60 -3.69
C GLY A 387 2.42 -8.78 -3.03
N MET A 388 2.92 -9.24 -1.88
CA MET A 388 2.41 -10.42 -1.18
C MET A 388 0.91 -10.39 -0.87
N VAL A 389 0.32 -9.21 -0.60
CA VAL A 389 -1.13 -9.08 -0.34
C VAL A 389 -2.00 -9.41 -1.56
N MET A 390 -1.46 -9.31 -2.76
CA MET A 390 -2.13 -9.66 -4.01
C MET A 390 -1.69 -11.02 -4.57
N ALA A 391 -0.80 -11.73 -3.88
CA ALA A 391 -0.34 -13.04 -4.31
C ALA A 391 -1.46 -14.07 -4.27
N SER A 392 -1.38 -15.05 -5.17
CA SER A 392 -2.36 -16.13 -5.30
C SER A 392 -1.69 -17.50 -5.36
N ASN A 393 -2.51 -18.54 -5.38
CA ASN A 393 -2.06 -19.93 -5.56
C ASN A 393 -2.27 -20.43 -7.00
N TYR A 394 -2.25 -19.51 -7.98
CA TYR A 394 -2.41 -19.90 -9.38
C TYR A 394 -1.38 -20.97 -9.77
N ASN A 395 -1.81 -21.94 -10.59
CA ASN A 395 -1.09 -23.19 -10.88
C ASN A 395 -0.72 -24.03 -9.63
N THR A 396 -1.48 -23.91 -8.52
CA THR A 396 -1.23 -24.59 -7.24
C THR A 396 0.17 -24.26 -6.67
N ARG A 397 0.68 -23.07 -6.96
CA ARG A 397 1.96 -22.60 -6.44
C ARG A 397 1.79 -22.08 -5.01
N PRO A 398 2.57 -22.58 -4.04
CA PRO A 398 2.58 -22.03 -2.68
C PRO A 398 3.04 -20.58 -2.66
N ARG A 399 2.40 -19.74 -1.83
CA ARG A 399 2.85 -18.37 -1.63
C ARG A 399 4.22 -18.33 -0.97
N ALA A 400 5.00 -17.33 -1.33
CA ALA A 400 6.36 -17.12 -0.86
C ALA A 400 6.45 -16.93 0.66
N ALA A 401 7.62 -17.20 1.22
CA ALA A 401 7.94 -16.76 2.58
C ALA A 401 8.16 -15.23 2.62
N GLU A 402 7.96 -14.64 3.81
CA GLU A 402 8.27 -13.23 4.06
C GLU A 402 9.24 -13.12 5.23
N VAL A 403 10.25 -12.27 5.07
CA VAL A 403 11.31 -12.02 6.05
C VAL A 403 11.40 -10.54 6.34
N MET A 404 11.53 -10.17 7.60
CA MET A 404 11.89 -8.82 8.03
C MET A 404 13.32 -8.81 8.56
N VAL A 405 14.13 -7.92 8.00
CA VAL A 405 15.48 -7.65 8.48
C VAL A 405 15.44 -6.49 9.48
N ASP A 406 16.20 -6.64 10.56
CA ASP A 406 16.37 -5.67 11.65
C ASP A 406 17.87 -5.59 12.02
N GLY A 407 18.57 -4.62 11.46
CA GLY A 407 20.01 -4.49 11.59
C GLY A 407 20.74 -5.70 10.99
N ASP A 408 21.46 -6.44 11.83
CA ASP A 408 22.22 -7.63 11.45
C ASP A 408 21.44 -8.95 11.64
N HIS A 409 20.16 -8.85 11.97
CA HIS A 409 19.29 -9.99 12.23
C HIS A 409 18.14 -10.04 11.23
N TYR A 410 17.54 -11.22 11.08
CA TYR A 410 16.32 -11.38 10.31
C TYR A 410 15.31 -12.28 11.03
N HIS A 411 14.04 -12.08 10.73
CA HIS A 411 12.92 -12.83 11.26
C HIS A 411 12.05 -13.34 10.12
N VAL A 412 11.73 -14.63 10.12
CA VAL A 412 10.69 -15.16 9.22
C VAL A 412 9.34 -14.72 9.76
N VAL A 413 8.72 -13.76 9.09
CA VAL A 413 7.45 -13.13 9.52
C VAL A 413 6.23 -13.74 8.83
N ARG A 414 6.47 -14.62 7.85
CA ARG A 414 5.50 -15.51 7.25
C ARG A 414 6.24 -16.74 6.71
N ALA A 415 5.84 -17.93 7.14
CA ALA A 415 6.35 -19.17 6.57
C ALA A 415 5.85 -19.33 5.12
N ARG A 416 6.67 -19.98 4.26
CA ARG A 416 6.23 -20.43 2.94
C ARG A 416 5.07 -21.41 3.09
N GLU A 417 4.04 -21.24 2.26
CA GLU A 417 2.95 -22.23 2.20
C GLU A 417 3.47 -23.59 1.70
N THR A 418 2.75 -24.62 2.05
CA THR A 418 2.99 -25.97 1.53
C THR A 418 1.80 -26.44 0.70
N VAL A 419 2.05 -27.33 -0.28
CA VAL A 419 0.96 -27.94 -1.07
C VAL A 419 -0.05 -28.65 -0.16
N ALA A 420 0.41 -29.30 0.91
CA ALA A 420 -0.46 -29.94 1.89
C ALA A 420 -1.45 -28.97 2.54
N GLN A 421 -1.02 -27.72 2.84
CA GLN A 421 -1.91 -26.69 3.37
C GLN A 421 -2.94 -26.23 2.34
N LEU A 422 -2.58 -26.16 1.06
CA LEU A 422 -3.53 -25.80 -0.01
C LEU A 422 -4.61 -26.87 -0.17
N LEU A 423 -4.26 -28.15 -0.06
CA LEU A 423 -5.21 -29.26 -0.20
C LEU A 423 -6.07 -29.47 1.07
N ALA A 424 -5.66 -28.96 2.22
CA ALA A 424 -6.30 -29.26 3.50
C ALA A 424 -7.75 -28.81 3.64
N LEU A 425 -8.19 -27.85 2.82
CA LEU A 425 -9.57 -27.33 2.83
C LEU A 425 -10.47 -27.97 1.75
N GLU A 426 -9.92 -28.88 0.94
CA GLU A 426 -10.63 -29.52 -0.15
C GLU A 426 -11.01 -30.97 0.21
N SER A 427 -12.09 -31.46 -0.38
CA SER A 427 -12.52 -32.86 -0.25
C SER A 427 -12.93 -33.42 -1.60
N THR A 428 -12.74 -34.72 -1.79
CA THR A 428 -13.22 -35.43 -2.97
C THR A 428 -14.69 -35.84 -2.78
N LEU A 429 -15.39 -36.05 -3.90
CA LEU A 429 -16.68 -36.73 -3.88
C LEU A 429 -16.42 -38.20 -3.56
N GLY A 430 -17.16 -38.73 -2.59
CA GLY A 430 -17.08 -40.15 -2.17
C GLY A 430 -17.62 -41.12 -3.22
#